data_55430d8a966958c9c5330e7d78cac931
#
_entry.id   55430d8a966958c9c5330e7d78cac931
#
_cell.length_a   1.000
_cell.length_b   1.000
_cell.length_c   1.000
_cell.angle_alpha   90.00
_cell.angle_beta   90.00
_cell.angle_gamma   90.00
#
_symmetry.space_group_name_H-M   'P 1'
#
loop_
_entity.id
_entity.type
_entity.pdbx_description
1 polymer ?
#
loop_
_entity_poly.entity_id
_entity_poly.type
_entity_poly.pdbx_seq_one_letter_code
_entity_poly.pdbx_strand_id
1 'polypeptide(L)'
;TEACAFVPCSKEDDLGEILNALFGGSPERAAADDDSDDEPSSVSAYVKISDGCDRFCSYCAIPYIRGRYHSFTLEDIDREVAAHVAKGAREIVLIAQDTGRWGQDFEEPSSLAALMGELAQRYPSTWFRVMYVQPEGITNELLKTIADRDNICSYLDIPLQHVDKSLLRAMNRSGSREKYLALAERIRTAIPNVTLRTTLIAGFPGETEDQFEELCDFVSEGLFDYIG
;
A
#
# COMPACT_ATOMS: atom_id res chain seq x y z
N THR A 1 -31.56 7.49 -7.31
CA THR A 1 -31.00 8.77 -6.80
C THR A 1 -30.00 9.25 -7.82
N GLU A 2 -30.31 10.37 -8.48
CA GLU A 2 -29.37 11.02 -9.39
C GLU A 2 -28.26 11.73 -8.57
N ALA A 3 -27.01 11.58 -8.99
CA ALA A 3 -25.90 12.31 -8.37
C ALA A 3 -26.00 13.78 -8.73
N CYS A 4 -25.91 14.68 -7.74
CA CYS A 4 -25.98 16.11 -7.96
C CYS A 4 -24.70 16.72 -8.50
N ALA A 5 -23.54 16.07 -8.25
CA ALA A 5 -22.23 16.49 -8.72
C ALA A 5 -21.22 15.34 -8.66
N PHE A 6 -20.15 15.47 -9.44
CA PHE A 6 -18.97 14.60 -9.38
C PHE A 6 -17.76 15.46 -8.99
N VAL A 7 -17.08 15.08 -7.92
CA VAL A 7 -15.85 15.74 -7.48
C VAL A 7 -14.68 14.81 -7.83
N PRO A 8 -13.76 15.21 -8.74
CA PRO A 8 -12.59 14.40 -9.03
C PRO A 8 -11.63 14.37 -7.83
N CYS A 9 -10.89 13.26 -7.67
CA CYS A 9 -9.94 13.10 -6.56
C CYS A 9 -8.90 14.23 -6.46
N SER A 10 -8.54 14.84 -7.59
CA SER A 10 -7.65 16.00 -7.63
C SER A 10 -8.22 17.26 -6.98
N LYS A 11 -9.47 17.24 -6.54
CA LYS A 11 -10.19 18.34 -5.87
C LYS A 11 -10.78 17.90 -4.53
N GLU A 12 -10.29 16.83 -3.92
CA GLU A 12 -10.75 16.37 -2.60
C GLU A 12 -10.55 17.46 -1.53
N ASP A 13 -9.45 18.21 -1.59
CA ASP A 13 -9.14 19.28 -0.64
C ASP A 13 -10.11 20.47 -0.76
N ASP A 14 -10.70 20.68 -1.94
CA ASP A 14 -11.67 21.74 -2.20
C ASP A 14 -13.12 21.31 -1.90
N LEU A 15 -13.33 20.09 -1.39
CA LEU A 15 -14.67 19.51 -1.20
C LEU A 15 -15.59 20.41 -0.38
N GLY A 16 -15.08 21.03 0.67
CA GLY A 16 -15.83 21.95 1.52
C GLY A 16 -16.37 23.17 0.76
N GLU A 17 -15.55 23.76 -0.10
CA GLU A 17 -15.94 24.91 -0.94
C GLU A 17 -16.94 24.49 -2.02
N ILE A 18 -16.73 23.31 -2.62
CA ILE A 18 -17.64 22.76 -3.64
C ILE A 18 -19.02 22.47 -3.04
N LEU A 19 -19.09 21.88 -1.85
CA LEU A 19 -20.34 21.62 -1.14
C LEU A 19 -21.06 22.93 -0.77
N ASN A 20 -20.33 23.92 -0.29
CA ASN A 20 -20.89 25.25 0.01
C ASN A 20 -21.47 25.94 -1.23
N ALA A 21 -20.78 25.82 -2.38
CA ALA A 21 -21.27 26.37 -3.64
C ALA A 21 -22.52 25.66 -4.17
N LEU A 22 -22.64 24.34 -3.96
CA LEU A 22 -23.78 23.55 -4.43
C LEU A 22 -25.03 23.70 -3.55
N PHE A 23 -24.86 23.78 -2.24
CA PHE A 23 -25.99 23.76 -1.29
C PHE A 23 -26.31 25.09 -0.64
N GLY A 24 -25.62 26.18 -0.99
CA GLY A 24 -26.02 27.58 -0.71
C GLY A 24 -26.04 27.97 0.77
N GLY A 25 -25.24 27.31 1.59
CA GLY A 25 -25.09 27.66 3.00
C GLY A 25 -23.67 27.40 3.44
N SER A 26 -23.07 28.34 4.19
CA SER A 26 -22.06 27.83 5.14
C SER A 26 -22.77 26.76 5.93
N PRO A 27 -22.26 25.53 6.01
CA PRO A 27 -22.62 24.69 7.14
C PRO A 27 -22.29 25.61 8.33
N GLU A 28 -23.30 26.10 9.07
CA GLU A 28 -23.04 26.21 10.49
C GLU A 28 -22.34 24.91 10.77
N ARG A 29 -21.05 24.95 11.07
CA ARG A 29 -20.41 23.88 11.79
C ARG A 29 -21.40 23.69 12.91
N ALA A 30 -22.27 22.67 12.77
CA ALA A 30 -22.87 22.04 13.92
C ALA A 30 -21.64 21.88 14.78
N ALA A 31 -21.57 22.68 15.86
CA ALA A 31 -20.41 22.74 16.69
C ALA A 31 -20.01 21.27 16.77
N ALA A 32 -19.00 20.90 15.98
CA ALA A 32 -18.38 19.62 16.14
C ALA A 32 -18.07 19.74 17.61
N ASP A 33 -18.76 18.96 18.41
CA ASP A 33 -18.48 18.83 19.82
C ASP A 33 -16.98 18.87 19.85
N ASP A 34 -16.49 19.92 20.48
CA ASP A 34 -15.09 20.17 20.74
C ASP A 34 -14.41 18.80 20.74
N ASP A 35 -13.80 18.45 19.60
CA ASP A 35 -12.89 17.33 19.53
C ASP A 35 -11.80 17.72 20.51
N SER A 36 -12.18 17.59 21.78
CA SER A 36 -11.25 17.52 22.85
C SER A 36 -10.22 16.48 22.37
N ASP A 37 -8.96 16.89 22.31
CA ASP A 37 -7.77 16.10 21.96
C ASP A 37 -7.64 14.78 22.76
N ASP A 38 -8.71 14.27 23.31
CA ASP A 38 -8.91 13.04 24.11
C ASP A 38 -9.46 11.85 23.33
N GLU A 39 -9.54 11.87 21.97
CA GLU A 39 -9.59 10.61 21.25
C GLU A 39 -8.33 9.84 21.61
N PRO A 40 -8.44 8.62 22.17
CA PRO A 40 -7.26 7.83 22.52
C PRO A 40 -6.40 7.71 21.28
N SER A 41 -5.20 8.29 21.33
CA SER A 41 -4.28 8.31 20.20
C SER A 41 -4.18 6.90 19.64
N SER A 42 -4.56 6.71 18.37
CA SER A 42 -4.45 5.42 17.72
C SER A 42 -3.01 4.96 17.83
N VAL A 43 -2.80 3.77 18.39
CA VAL A 43 -1.45 3.20 18.53
C VAL A 43 -0.77 3.07 17.17
N SER A 44 -1.56 2.84 16.10
CA SER A 44 -1.10 2.74 14.71
C SER A 44 -1.74 3.84 13.88
N ALA A 45 -0.94 4.46 12.99
CA ALA A 45 -1.40 5.47 12.03
C ALA A 45 -0.99 5.08 10.61
N TYR A 46 -1.83 5.43 9.63
CA TYR A 46 -1.55 5.22 8.22
C TYR A 46 -0.97 6.49 7.62
N VAL A 47 0.13 6.35 6.88
CA VAL A 47 0.76 7.46 6.14
C VAL A 47 0.84 7.08 4.67
N LYS A 48 0.22 7.89 3.82
CA LYS A 48 0.22 7.68 2.38
C LYS A 48 1.53 8.21 1.78
N ILE A 49 2.28 7.36 1.08
CA ILE A 49 3.58 7.72 0.52
C ILE A 49 3.55 8.03 -0.98
N SER A 50 2.48 7.63 -1.67
CA SER A 50 2.23 7.95 -3.08
C SER A 50 0.75 7.84 -3.40
N ASP A 51 0.32 8.39 -4.53
CA ASP A 51 -1.05 8.25 -5.02
C ASP A 51 -1.06 7.87 -6.51
N GLY A 52 -2.22 7.37 -6.97
CA GLY A 52 -2.38 6.90 -8.34
C GLY A 52 -1.66 5.58 -8.65
N CYS A 53 -1.84 5.07 -9.86
CA CYS A 53 -1.22 3.82 -10.30
C CYS A 53 -1.16 3.73 -11.82
N ASP A 54 -0.03 3.29 -12.38
CA ASP A 54 0.18 3.11 -13.81
C ASP A 54 0.14 1.65 -14.26
N ARG A 55 -0.30 0.71 -13.41
CA ARG A 55 -0.27 -0.73 -13.75
C ARG A 55 -1.39 -1.15 -14.66
N PHE A 56 -2.53 -0.47 -14.66
CA PHE A 56 -3.69 -0.78 -15.50
C PHE A 56 -4.09 -2.26 -15.45
N CYS A 57 -4.09 -2.87 -14.26
CA CYS A 57 -4.60 -4.22 -14.09
C CYS A 57 -6.05 -4.28 -14.58
N SER A 58 -6.43 -5.34 -15.33
CA SER A 58 -7.71 -5.41 -16.06
C SER A 58 -8.95 -5.41 -15.15
N TYR A 59 -8.79 -5.73 -13.88
CA TYR A 59 -9.84 -5.74 -12.85
C TYR A 59 -9.88 -4.46 -12.01
N CYS A 60 -8.98 -3.49 -12.25
CA CYS A 60 -8.77 -2.37 -11.32
C CYS A 60 -9.14 -1.03 -11.96
N ALA A 61 -9.97 -0.25 -11.28
CA ALA A 61 -10.39 1.08 -11.71
C ALA A 61 -9.48 2.22 -11.18
N ILE A 62 -8.52 1.93 -10.32
CA ILE A 62 -7.68 2.95 -9.65
C ILE A 62 -7.01 3.92 -10.63
N PRO A 63 -6.40 3.49 -11.76
CA PRO A 63 -5.80 4.44 -12.70
C PRO A 63 -6.76 5.48 -13.27
N TYR A 64 -8.04 5.14 -13.33
CA TYR A 64 -9.10 6.03 -13.82
C TYR A 64 -9.68 6.93 -12.72
N ILE A 65 -9.59 6.51 -11.46
CA ILE A 65 -10.13 7.22 -10.29
C ILE A 65 -9.07 8.16 -9.69
N ARG A 66 -7.85 7.63 -9.45
CA ARG A 66 -6.75 8.34 -8.78
C ARG A 66 -5.73 8.94 -9.76
N GLY A 67 -5.81 8.58 -11.04
CA GLY A 67 -4.89 9.08 -12.05
C GLY A 67 -3.53 8.40 -12.06
N ARG A 68 -2.55 9.11 -12.63
CA ARG A 68 -1.18 8.64 -12.77
C ARG A 68 -0.47 8.54 -11.43
N TYR A 69 0.46 7.57 -11.35
CA TYR A 69 1.30 7.39 -10.18
C TYR A 69 2.14 8.64 -9.92
N HIS A 70 2.20 9.07 -8.66
CA HIS A 70 3.15 10.07 -8.19
C HIS A 70 3.53 9.82 -6.73
N SER A 71 4.81 9.97 -6.41
CA SER A 71 5.36 9.85 -5.07
C SER A 71 5.23 11.17 -4.31
N PHE A 72 4.89 11.10 -3.02
CA PHE A 72 5.04 12.26 -2.14
C PHE A 72 6.50 12.40 -1.72
N THR A 73 6.94 13.62 -1.45
CA THR A 73 8.33 13.87 -1.05
C THR A 73 8.62 13.30 0.34
N LEU A 74 9.90 13.05 0.63
CA LEU A 74 10.31 12.63 1.97
C LEU A 74 9.88 13.66 3.03
N GLU A 75 9.94 14.95 2.69
CA GLU A 75 9.59 16.05 3.58
C GLU A 75 8.09 16.06 3.92
N ASP A 76 7.22 15.77 2.96
CA ASP A 76 5.78 15.69 3.18
C ASP A 76 5.42 14.47 4.03
N ILE A 77 6.01 13.31 3.72
CA ILE A 77 5.83 12.08 4.49
C ILE A 77 6.35 12.25 5.92
N ASP A 78 7.53 12.82 6.09
CA ASP A 78 8.14 13.06 7.41
C ASP A 78 7.27 14.00 8.28
N ARG A 79 6.69 15.03 7.67
CA ARG A 79 5.76 15.95 8.36
C ARG A 79 4.52 15.22 8.88
N GLU A 80 3.94 14.32 8.09
CA GLU A 80 2.78 13.53 8.48
C GLU A 80 3.15 12.51 9.56
N VAL A 81 4.28 11.82 9.42
CA VAL A 81 4.83 10.90 10.44
C VAL A 81 5.04 11.64 11.75
N ALA A 82 5.70 12.82 11.72
CA ALA A 82 5.95 13.63 12.92
C ALA A 82 4.65 14.00 13.64
N ALA A 83 3.62 14.39 12.89
CA ALA A 83 2.32 14.75 13.45
C ALA A 83 1.65 13.55 14.16
N HIS A 84 1.70 12.35 13.57
CA HIS A 84 1.16 11.14 14.21
C HIS A 84 1.97 10.69 15.42
N VAL A 85 3.29 10.74 15.36
CA VAL A 85 4.18 10.40 16.48
C VAL A 85 3.97 11.39 17.66
N ALA A 86 3.80 12.67 17.37
CA ALA A 86 3.50 13.68 18.39
C ALA A 86 2.14 13.43 19.09
N LYS A 87 1.17 12.86 18.39
CA LYS A 87 -0.13 12.41 18.94
C LYS A 87 -0.05 11.05 19.66
N GLY A 88 1.13 10.43 19.72
CA GLY A 88 1.35 9.18 20.48
C GLY A 88 1.34 7.90 19.65
N ALA A 89 1.28 7.96 18.32
CA ALA A 89 1.40 6.77 17.48
C ALA A 89 2.72 6.04 17.73
N ARG A 90 2.66 4.72 17.83
CA ARG A 90 3.80 3.83 18.04
C ARG A 90 4.14 3.01 16.80
N GLU A 91 3.20 2.90 15.89
CA GLU A 91 3.37 2.24 14.61
C GLU A 91 2.90 3.16 13.49
N ILE A 92 3.71 3.30 12.46
CA ILE A 92 3.37 3.98 11.20
C ILE A 92 3.30 2.93 10.10
N VAL A 93 2.14 2.84 9.47
CA VAL A 93 1.88 1.94 8.34
C VAL A 93 1.96 2.75 7.05
N LEU A 94 3.02 2.53 6.28
CA LEU A 94 3.20 3.17 4.97
C LEU A 94 2.31 2.50 3.92
N ILE A 95 1.46 3.28 3.28
CA ILE A 95 0.48 2.79 2.31
C ILE A 95 0.54 3.55 0.99
N ALA A 96 0.17 2.86 -0.08
CA ALA A 96 -0.13 3.41 -1.41
C ALA A 96 -0.84 2.35 -2.25
N GLN A 97 -1.16 2.67 -3.51
CA GLN A 97 -1.61 1.68 -4.48
C GLN A 97 -0.46 0.78 -4.98
N ASP A 98 0.77 1.26 -4.94
CA ASP A 98 1.99 0.54 -5.28
C ASP A 98 3.18 1.15 -4.53
N THR A 99 3.37 0.76 -3.27
CA THR A 99 4.40 1.31 -2.40
C THR A 99 5.82 1.03 -2.91
N GLY A 100 6.02 -0.11 -3.59
CA GLY A 100 7.33 -0.53 -4.10
C GLY A 100 7.93 0.38 -5.16
N ARG A 101 7.14 1.31 -5.72
CA ARG A 101 7.59 2.27 -6.74
C ARG A 101 8.00 3.63 -6.18
N TRP A 102 7.85 3.85 -4.88
CA TRP A 102 8.14 5.16 -4.29
C TRP A 102 9.51 5.69 -4.70
N GLY A 103 9.53 6.95 -5.11
CA GLY A 103 10.72 7.70 -5.50
C GLY A 103 11.24 7.42 -6.91
N GLN A 104 10.66 6.45 -7.65
CA GLN A 104 11.12 6.13 -9.02
C GLN A 104 10.74 7.21 -10.06
N ASP A 105 9.78 8.05 -9.73
CA ASP A 105 9.27 9.16 -10.55
C ASP A 105 9.91 10.51 -10.21
N PHE A 106 10.84 10.58 -9.27
CA PHE A 106 11.60 11.79 -8.96
C PHE A 106 12.65 12.07 -10.06
N GLU A 107 13.04 13.32 -10.22
CA GLU A 107 14.14 13.72 -11.11
C GLU A 107 15.46 13.01 -10.75
N GLU A 108 15.74 12.91 -9.45
CA GLU A 108 16.78 12.05 -8.88
C GLU A 108 16.10 10.83 -8.25
N PRO A 109 16.05 9.68 -8.94
CA PRO A 109 15.33 8.52 -8.45
C PRO A 109 15.77 8.04 -7.07
N SER A 110 14.79 7.70 -6.24
CA SER A 110 14.99 7.12 -4.92
C SER A 110 14.28 5.76 -4.81
N SER A 111 14.28 5.15 -3.63
CA SER A 111 13.69 3.83 -3.42
C SER A 111 12.90 3.75 -2.11
N LEU A 112 11.93 2.83 -2.06
CA LEU A 112 11.22 2.52 -0.82
C LEU A 112 12.19 2.10 0.30
N ALA A 113 13.27 1.42 -0.03
CA ALA A 113 14.32 1.03 0.92
C ALA A 113 14.98 2.26 1.57
N ALA A 114 15.30 3.27 0.76
CA ALA A 114 15.87 4.52 1.24
C ALA A 114 14.89 5.28 2.14
N LEU A 115 13.62 5.41 1.72
CA LEU A 115 12.57 6.03 2.55
C LEU A 115 12.44 5.35 3.90
N MET A 116 12.26 4.02 3.91
CA MET A 116 12.09 3.26 5.15
C MET A 116 13.31 3.37 6.06
N GLY A 117 14.51 3.31 5.47
CA GLY A 117 15.76 3.46 6.22
C GLY A 117 15.90 4.81 6.88
N GLU A 118 15.53 5.88 6.18
CA GLU A 118 15.57 7.25 6.67
C GLU A 118 14.55 7.48 7.80
N LEU A 119 13.28 7.06 7.60
CA LEU A 119 12.23 7.18 8.61
C LEU A 119 12.56 6.36 9.86
N ALA A 120 13.04 5.13 9.71
CA ALA A 120 13.45 4.30 10.83
C ALA A 120 14.60 4.91 11.64
N GLN A 121 15.50 5.62 10.99
CA GLN A 121 16.60 6.33 11.65
C GLN A 121 16.11 7.57 12.40
N ARG A 122 15.19 8.35 11.81
CA ARG A 122 14.63 9.56 12.43
C ARG A 122 13.76 9.26 13.65
N TYR A 123 13.04 8.14 13.61
CA TYR A 123 12.06 7.74 14.64
C TYR A 123 12.39 6.38 15.26
N PRO A 124 13.49 6.26 16.05
CA PRO A 124 13.97 4.95 16.52
C PRO A 124 13.03 4.25 17.51
N SER A 125 12.05 4.97 18.07
CA SER A 125 11.05 4.43 19.00
C SER A 125 9.71 4.13 18.35
N THR A 126 9.60 4.29 17.03
CA THR A 126 8.37 4.08 16.24
C THR A 126 8.58 2.89 15.30
N TRP A 127 7.61 2.01 15.23
CA TRP A 127 7.61 0.89 14.29
C TRP A 127 7.09 1.33 12.93
N PHE A 128 7.76 0.85 11.88
CA PHE A 128 7.37 1.09 10.50
C PHE A 128 6.94 -0.22 9.84
N ARG A 129 5.75 -0.21 9.26
CA ARG A 129 5.23 -1.29 8.43
C ARG A 129 4.97 -0.77 7.03
N VAL A 130 5.24 -1.57 6.02
CA VAL A 130 4.86 -1.27 4.64
C VAL A 130 3.83 -2.28 4.16
N MET A 131 2.83 -1.80 3.42
CA MET A 131 1.80 -2.64 2.80
C MET A 131 1.77 -2.43 1.28
N TYR A 132 1.16 -3.38 0.57
CA TYR A 132 0.90 -3.30 -0.88
C TYR A 132 2.17 -3.17 -1.73
N VAL A 133 3.21 -3.93 -1.40
CA VAL A 133 4.44 -4.00 -2.19
C VAL A 133 4.25 -5.04 -3.29
N GLN A 134 4.22 -4.60 -4.54
CA GLN A 134 4.13 -5.53 -5.67
C GLN A 134 5.39 -6.42 -5.76
N PRO A 135 5.30 -7.64 -6.32
CA PRO A 135 6.43 -8.57 -6.41
C PRO A 135 7.71 -7.95 -6.98
N GLU A 136 7.56 -7.06 -7.99
CA GLU A 136 8.67 -6.37 -8.63
C GLU A 136 9.32 -5.30 -7.73
N GLY A 137 8.58 -4.80 -6.73
CA GLY A 137 9.08 -3.84 -5.74
C GLY A 137 9.91 -4.47 -4.62
N ILE A 138 9.92 -5.81 -4.51
CA ILE A 138 10.72 -6.53 -3.51
C ILE A 138 12.18 -6.62 -3.99
N THR A 139 12.95 -5.58 -3.72
CA THR A 139 14.38 -5.51 -4.05
C THR A 139 15.25 -6.10 -2.94
N ASN A 140 16.49 -6.49 -3.25
CA ASN A 140 17.43 -6.95 -2.25
C ASN A 140 17.79 -5.84 -1.24
N GLU A 141 17.80 -4.58 -1.69
CA GLU A 141 18.00 -3.42 -0.83
C GLU A 141 16.87 -3.29 0.19
N LEU A 142 15.60 -3.41 -0.25
CA LEU A 142 14.44 -3.39 0.65
C LEU A 142 14.52 -4.51 1.69
N LEU A 143 14.81 -5.74 1.25
CA LEU A 143 14.93 -6.89 2.16
C LEU A 143 16.04 -6.66 3.19
N LYS A 144 17.20 -6.13 2.75
CA LYS A 144 18.29 -5.78 3.65
C LYS A 144 17.89 -4.68 4.65
N THR A 145 17.23 -3.63 4.18
CA THR A 145 16.77 -2.53 5.04
C THR A 145 15.81 -3.03 6.13
N ILE A 146 14.87 -3.93 5.77
CA ILE A 146 13.95 -4.53 6.74
C ILE A 146 14.71 -5.43 7.73
N ALA A 147 15.66 -6.24 7.26
CA ALA A 147 16.42 -7.16 8.11
C ALA A 147 17.36 -6.44 9.09
N ASP A 148 17.93 -5.30 8.69
CA ASP A 148 18.94 -4.57 9.46
C ASP A 148 18.36 -3.59 10.49
N ARG A 149 17.04 -3.40 10.56
CA ARG A 149 16.41 -2.40 11.41
C ARG A 149 15.36 -3.01 12.34
N ASP A 150 15.60 -2.96 13.64
CA ASP A 150 14.71 -3.53 14.67
C ASP A 150 13.31 -2.87 14.71
N ASN A 151 13.24 -1.61 14.26
CA ASN A 151 11.99 -0.85 14.23
C ASN A 151 11.29 -0.86 12.87
N ILE A 152 11.71 -1.70 11.94
CA ILE A 152 10.94 -2.03 10.73
C ILE A 152 10.33 -3.41 10.92
N CYS A 153 9.01 -3.51 10.79
CA CYS A 153 8.32 -4.78 10.97
C CYS A 153 8.78 -5.82 9.93
N SER A 154 9.17 -7.00 10.39
CA SER A 154 9.45 -8.16 9.54
C SER A 154 8.14 -8.71 8.94
N TYR A 155 7.50 -7.90 8.12
CA TYR A 155 6.19 -8.14 7.52
C TYR A 155 6.17 -7.60 6.09
N LEU A 156 5.64 -8.39 5.16
CA LEU A 156 5.44 -7.98 3.77
C LEU A 156 4.06 -8.42 3.28
N ASP A 157 3.31 -7.47 2.74
CA ASP A 157 2.04 -7.69 2.06
C ASP A 157 2.25 -7.56 0.55
N ILE A 158 2.16 -8.70 -0.15
CA ILE A 158 2.54 -8.85 -1.56
C ILE A 158 1.33 -9.39 -2.33
N PRO A 159 0.52 -8.53 -2.97
CA PRO A 159 -0.67 -8.97 -3.70
C PRO A 159 -0.27 -9.72 -5.00
N LEU A 160 -0.34 -11.04 -4.98
CA LEU A 160 -0.01 -11.91 -6.13
C LEU A 160 -1.15 -12.01 -7.13
N GLN A 161 -2.38 -12.05 -6.65
CA GLN A 161 -3.64 -12.16 -7.37
C GLN A 161 -3.91 -13.58 -7.89
N HIS A 162 -2.99 -14.21 -8.60
CA HIS A 162 -3.06 -15.57 -9.11
C HIS A 162 -1.64 -16.13 -9.30
N VAL A 163 -1.51 -17.43 -9.64
CA VAL A 163 -0.23 -18.08 -9.92
C VAL A 163 -0.09 -18.56 -11.36
N ASP A 164 -1.21 -18.83 -12.05
CA ASP A 164 -1.19 -19.21 -13.45
C ASP A 164 -0.75 -18.04 -14.34
N LYS A 165 0.21 -18.31 -15.20
CA LYS A 165 0.85 -17.31 -16.06
C LYS A 165 -0.10 -16.71 -17.11
N SER A 166 -1.07 -17.48 -17.58
CA SER A 166 -2.02 -17.02 -18.61
C SER A 166 -3.06 -16.09 -18.00
N LEU A 167 -3.57 -16.41 -16.82
CA LEU A 167 -4.49 -15.55 -16.07
C LEU A 167 -3.81 -14.27 -15.60
N LEU A 168 -2.59 -14.35 -15.07
CA LEU A 168 -1.83 -13.16 -14.73
C LEU A 168 -1.64 -12.23 -15.93
N ARG A 169 -1.38 -12.78 -17.12
CA ARG A 169 -1.34 -11.99 -18.36
C ARG A 169 -2.68 -11.36 -18.69
N ALA A 170 -3.79 -12.10 -18.54
CA ALA A 170 -5.14 -11.57 -18.72
C ALA A 170 -5.49 -10.47 -17.71
N MET A 171 -4.93 -10.54 -16.51
CA MET A 171 -5.00 -9.50 -15.47
C MET A 171 -4.08 -8.29 -15.74
N ASN A 172 -3.33 -8.27 -16.85
CA ASN A 172 -2.25 -7.32 -17.14
C ASN A 172 -1.16 -7.33 -16.05
N ARG A 173 -0.79 -8.51 -15.58
CA ARG A 173 0.25 -8.72 -14.57
C ARG A 173 1.31 -9.70 -15.08
N SER A 174 2.51 -9.61 -14.50
CA SER A 174 3.60 -10.54 -14.76
C SER A 174 3.85 -11.41 -13.54
N GLY A 175 4.08 -12.70 -13.76
CA GLY A 175 4.36 -13.64 -12.68
C GLY A 175 4.21 -15.08 -13.13
N SER A 176 4.47 -16.00 -12.24
CA SER A 176 4.16 -17.42 -12.33
C SER A 176 4.35 -18.06 -10.96
N ARG A 177 3.83 -19.28 -10.79
CA ARG A 177 4.02 -20.07 -9.59
C ARG A 177 5.49 -20.17 -9.20
N GLU A 178 6.38 -20.56 -10.12
CA GLU A 178 7.82 -20.74 -9.86
C GLU A 178 8.48 -19.43 -9.40
N LYS A 179 8.11 -18.32 -10.03
CA LYS A 179 8.65 -16.99 -9.63
C LYS A 179 8.23 -16.60 -8.22
N TYR A 180 7.01 -16.93 -7.83
CA TYR A 180 6.49 -16.59 -6.50
C TYR A 180 7.03 -17.50 -5.42
N LEU A 181 7.28 -18.80 -5.73
CA LEU A 181 8.00 -19.73 -4.85
C LEU A 181 9.42 -19.19 -4.58
N ALA A 182 10.16 -18.87 -5.65
CA ALA A 182 11.50 -18.33 -5.53
C ALA A 182 11.54 -16.98 -4.79
N LEU A 183 10.51 -16.13 -4.98
CA LEU A 183 10.39 -14.88 -4.26
C LEU A 183 10.20 -15.10 -2.76
N ALA A 184 9.28 -15.97 -2.36
CA ALA A 184 9.02 -16.31 -0.96
C ALA A 184 10.26 -16.90 -0.27
N GLU A 185 10.96 -17.83 -0.94
CA GLU A 185 12.22 -18.41 -0.43
C GLU A 185 13.30 -17.32 -0.24
N ARG A 186 13.48 -16.44 -1.22
CA ARG A 186 14.42 -15.31 -1.14
C ARG A 186 14.11 -14.38 0.03
N ILE A 187 12.83 -14.06 0.23
CA ILE A 187 12.40 -13.19 1.35
C ILE A 187 12.68 -13.86 2.69
N ARG A 188 12.28 -15.13 2.87
CA ARG A 188 12.49 -15.88 4.12
C ARG A 188 13.95 -16.11 4.44
N THR A 189 14.80 -16.23 3.41
CA THR A 189 16.25 -16.30 3.57
C THR A 189 16.83 -14.97 4.05
N ALA A 190 16.34 -13.84 3.51
CA ALA A 190 16.86 -12.53 3.84
C ALA A 190 16.34 -11.99 5.19
N ILE A 191 15.09 -12.33 5.55
CA ILE A 191 14.44 -11.84 6.77
C ILE A 191 13.95 -13.05 7.57
N PRO A 192 14.72 -13.55 8.55
CA PRO A 192 14.27 -14.62 9.42
C PRO A 192 12.98 -14.25 10.16
N ASN A 193 12.04 -15.19 10.25
CA ASN A 193 10.73 -15.00 10.90
C ASN A 193 9.83 -13.92 10.27
N VAL A 194 10.02 -13.61 8.98
CA VAL A 194 9.13 -12.69 8.26
C VAL A 194 7.70 -13.25 8.23
N THR A 195 6.73 -12.38 8.45
CA THR A 195 5.32 -12.65 8.18
C THR A 195 4.99 -12.23 6.75
N LEU A 196 4.51 -13.16 5.95
CA LEU A 196 4.10 -12.92 4.57
C LEU A 196 2.58 -12.93 4.44
N ARG A 197 2.03 -11.88 3.88
CA ARG A 197 0.63 -11.79 3.48
C ARG A 197 0.51 -11.68 1.97
N THR A 198 -0.51 -12.32 1.41
CA THR A 198 -0.89 -12.14 0.01
C THR A 198 -2.39 -11.96 -0.15
N THR A 199 -2.80 -11.50 -1.32
CA THR A 199 -4.19 -11.45 -1.77
C THR A 199 -4.28 -12.18 -3.09
N LEU A 200 -5.31 -13.02 -3.24
CA LEU A 200 -5.58 -13.83 -4.42
C LEU A 200 -6.97 -13.52 -4.95
N ILE A 201 -7.18 -13.76 -6.24
CA ILE A 201 -8.48 -13.66 -6.93
C ILE A 201 -8.81 -15.03 -7.49
N ALA A 202 -9.89 -15.62 -6.99
CA ALA A 202 -10.50 -16.79 -7.58
C ALA A 202 -11.77 -16.40 -8.35
N GLY A 203 -12.11 -17.09 -9.41
CA GLY A 203 -13.27 -16.78 -10.25
C GLY A 203 -13.03 -15.62 -11.22
N PHE A 204 -11.78 -15.36 -11.59
CA PHE A 204 -11.48 -14.37 -12.62
C PHE A 204 -12.08 -14.81 -13.96
N PRO A 205 -12.68 -13.90 -14.76
CA PRO A 205 -13.28 -14.25 -16.04
C PRO A 205 -12.35 -15.05 -16.95
N GLY A 206 -12.75 -16.28 -17.30
CA GLY A 206 -11.96 -17.20 -18.11
C GLY A 206 -11.06 -18.16 -17.32
N GLU A 207 -11.07 -18.11 -16.00
CA GLU A 207 -10.41 -19.09 -15.15
C GLU A 207 -11.02 -20.49 -15.36
N THR A 208 -10.16 -21.49 -15.51
CA THR A 208 -10.56 -22.90 -15.62
C THR A 208 -10.41 -23.61 -14.28
N GLU A 209 -11.04 -24.78 -14.14
CA GLU A 209 -10.90 -25.62 -12.94
C GLU A 209 -9.44 -25.98 -12.69
N ASP A 210 -8.68 -26.39 -13.71
CA ASP A 210 -7.27 -26.76 -13.58
C ASP A 210 -6.42 -25.58 -13.04
N GLN A 211 -6.72 -24.33 -13.45
CA GLN A 211 -6.04 -23.14 -12.96
C GLN A 211 -6.42 -22.81 -11.52
N PHE A 212 -7.66 -23.03 -11.15
CA PHE A 212 -8.12 -22.90 -9.77
C PHE A 212 -7.48 -23.96 -8.86
N GLU A 213 -7.39 -25.22 -9.33
CA GLU A 213 -6.70 -26.28 -8.61
C GLU A 213 -5.21 -25.96 -8.42
N GLU A 214 -4.51 -25.41 -9.44
CA GLU A 214 -3.12 -24.93 -9.31
C GLU A 214 -2.99 -23.85 -8.24
N LEU A 215 -3.97 -22.95 -8.14
CA LEU A 215 -4.01 -21.91 -7.10
C LEU A 215 -4.19 -22.55 -5.71
N CYS A 216 -5.08 -23.53 -5.57
CA CYS A 216 -5.29 -24.28 -4.33
C CYS A 216 -4.03 -25.03 -3.89
N ASP A 217 -3.35 -25.68 -4.83
CA ASP A 217 -2.08 -26.36 -4.58
C ASP A 217 -1.01 -25.38 -4.06
N PHE A 218 -0.90 -24.21 -4.69
CA PHE A 218 0.03 -23.18 -4.24
C PHE A 218 -0.28 -22.67 -2.82
N VAL A 219 -1.55 -22.47 -2.49
CA VAL A 219 -1.98 -22.09 -1.13
C VAL A 219 -1.62 -23.19 -0.12
N SER A 220 -1.78 -24.44 -0.51
CA SER A 220 -1.51 -25.61 0.34
C SER A 220 -0.03 -25.80 0.67
N GLU A 221 0.89 -25.16 -0.07
CA GLU A 221 2.31 -25.15 0.25
C GLU A 221 2.65 -24.37 1.54
N GLY A 222 1.72 -23.54 2.04
CA GLY A 222 1.87 -22.86 3.32
C GLY A 222 2.97 -21.78 3.33
N LEU A 223 3.27 -21.18 2.18
CA LEU A 223 4.33 -20.18 2.04
C LEU A 223 3.95 -18.82 2.61
N PHE A 224 2.67 -18.52 2.68
CA PHE A 224 2.11 -17.27 3.19
C PHE A 224 1.39 -17.51 4.50
N ASP A 225 1.66 -16.65 5.48
CA ASP A 225 1.06 -16.74 6.81
C ASP A 225 -0.39 -16.23 6.81
N TYR A 226 -0.70 -15.30 5.91
CA TYR A 226 -2.05 -14.75 5.71
C TYR A 226 -2.38 -14.67 4.22
N ILE A 227 -3.59 -15.09 3.87
CA ILE A 227 -4.14 -15.04 2.51
C ILE A 227 -5.53 -14.41 2.57
N GLY A 228 -5.75 -13.37 1.76
CA GLY A 228 -7.03 -12.71 1.59
C GLY A 228 -7.59 -12.88 0.19
#